data_0a2f9f238dcc85949395d93343d8a345
#
_entry.id   0a2f9f238dcc85949395d93343d8a345
#
_cell.length_a   1.000
_cell.length_b   1.000
_cell.length_c   1.000
_cell.angle_alpha   90.00
_cell.angle_beta   90.00
_cell.angle_gamma   90.00
#
_symmetry.space_group_name_H-M   'P 1'
#
loop_
_entity.id
_entity.type
_entity.pdbx_description
1 polymer ?
#
loop_
_entity_poly.entity_id
_entity_poly.type
_entity_poly.pdbx_seq_one_letter_code
_entity_poly.pdbx_strand_id
1 'polypeptide(L)'
;MKVKKKTSRIIKLIVMVMIMVILAGCTPDSNEQSSGNGDSKSKNTLVISSVREPDTIDVHKTTWVDNSTANIYDTLLKRDLEGNIIPGLAEKYDISDDGKIWTLYLDGNVKFHSGEPLTAEAVKKSFERFLEYSAVKFLAGPVDKMEADGQKLMVYFTEPFAPFASGLTTAYLAPMDPMALDEYGEDFGKKPSASGIFKFEERVRGSSITYMKNEGYNWGPPFVDNKGAPGFDQYEFRFITDDDTRVLEFKKGTTQIMTSVPPNYIKELEATEGVEIDSMLEQGITYLGFNNKKPMFQDKRVRQAIALGINRDPLVEFALEGYAKPLFGPLPQSIPGYSEKVEGEAAQKYTQNVEKAKLLLEEAGWKDTNGDGIVEKDGKPFSFELWLSDEPVMQRIAQILQGQLKEIGIVVNISVQEPAAITANTPKGLHDAILNMYGWSDPDILYMLFGKGSSLRMHYEPEELHNLLTKARQTMDTDERMKIYEQAQQFLVEESPWVPLFVRENVTAYRDINGFKQNPYSQSIIFNDITSK
;
A
#
# COMPACT_ATOMS: atom_id res chain seq x y z
N MET A 1 17.26 -66.24 -8.03
CA MET A 1 18.51 -65.41 -8.11
C MET A 1 19.05 -65.34 -9.55
N LYS A 2 18.18 -65.12 -10.58
CA LYS A 2 18.57 -65.03 -12.01
C LYS A 2 18.00 -63.85 -12.79
N VAL A 3 17.33 -62.88 -12.12
CA VAL A 3 16.71 -61.72 -12.81
C VAL A 3 17.53 -60.42 -12.67
N LYS A 4 18.46 -60.28 -11.70
CA LYS A 4 19.27 -59.07 -11.47
C LYS A 4 20.50 -58.87 -12.40
N LYS A 5 20.84 -59.82 -13.29
CA LYS A 5 22.01 -59.69 -14.16
C LYS A 5 21.69 -59.19 -15.59
N LYS A 6 20.42 -59.16 -16.01
CA LYS A 6 20.05 -58.69 -17.37
C LYS A 6 19.82 -57.17 -17.46
N THR A 7 19.36 -56.51 -16.38
CA THR A 7 19.10 -55.05 -16.36
C THR A 7 20.38 -54.20 -16.33
N SER A 8 21.47 -54.70 -15.73
CA SER A 8 22.76 -53.98 -15.67
C SER A 8 23.50 -53.92 -17.02
N ARG A 9 23.24 -54.85 -17.96
CA ARG A 9 23.89 -54.84 -19.30
C ARG A 9 23.16 -53.90 -20.27
N ILE A 10 21.86 -53.74 -20.14
CA ILE A 10 21.07 -52.85 -21.00
C ILE A 10 21.33 -51.38 -20.65
N ILE A 11 21.48 -51.04 -19.35
CA ILE A 11 21.79 -49.66 -18.90
C ILE A 11 23.21 -49.23 -19.32
N LYS A 12 24.20 -50.16 -19.34
CA LYS A 12 25.55 -49.86 -19.82
C LYS A 12 25.63 -49.69 -21.34
N LEU A 13 24.74 -50.31 -22.11
CA LEU A 13 24.69 -50.16 -23.57
C LEU A 13 24.02 -48.82 -23.97
N ILE A 14 23.03 -48.36 -23.23
CA ILE A 14 22.34 -47.07 -23.47
C ILE A 14 23.25 -45.89 -23.13
N VAL A 15 24.07 -45.97 -22.07
CA VAL A 15 25.03 -44.92 -21.71
C VAL A 15 26.19 -44.84 -22.71
N MET A 16 26.60 -45.95 -23.33
CA MET A 16 27.68 -45.98 -24.31
C MET A 16 27.25 -45.46 -25.69
N VAL A 17 25.98 -45.56 -26.05
CA VAL A 17 25.42 -44.99 -27.28
C VAL A 17 25.18 -43.48 -27.14
N MET A 18 24.92 -42.98 -25.93
CA MET A 18 24.73 -41.54 -25.68
C MET A 18 26.03 -40.72 -25.67
N ILE A 19 27.20 -41.37 -25.48
CA ILE A 19 28.52 -40.72 -25.49
C ILE A 19 29.13 -40.66 -26.90
N MET A 20 28.65 -41.47 -27.87
CA MET A 20 29.15 -41.45 -29.26
C MET A 20 28.50 -40.44 -30.20
N VAL A 21 27.45 -39.71 -29.74
CA VAL A 21 26.76 -38.69 -30.56
C VAL A 21 27.35 -37.29 -30.36
N ILE A 22 28.29 -37.09 -29.42
CA ILE A 22 28.83 -35.73 -29.07
C ILE A 22 30.16 -35.42 -29.79
N LEU A 23 30.71 -36.30 -30.63
CA LEU A 23 32.05 -36.15 -31.24
C LEU A 23 32.09 -36.10 -32.78
N ALA A 24 30.99 -35.75 -33.44
CA ALA A 24 30.99 -35.54 -34.88
C ALA A 24 30.33 -34.19 -35.24
N GLY A 25 31.12 -33.13 -35.32
CA GLY A 25 30.61 -31.84 -35.82
C GLY A 25 31.48 -30.63 -35.52
N CYS A 26 32.73 -30.63 -35.98
CA CYS A 26 33.49 -29.38 -36.16
C CYS A 26 34.33 -29.52 -37.45
N THR A 27 33.81 -28.99 -38.54
CA THR A 27 34.63 -28.48 -39.65
C THR A 27 34.16 -27.03 -39.94
N PRO A 28 35.08 -26.09 -40.09
CA PRO A 28 34.72 -24.74 -40.47
C PRO A 28 34.64 -24.68 -42.01
N ASP A 29 33.46 -24.31 -42.53
CA ASP A 29 33.36 -23.90 -43.92
C ASP A 29 32.95 -22.44 -43.99
N SER A 30 33.71 -21.73 -44.78
CA SER A 30 33.68 -20.31 -45.00
C SER A 30 32.66 -19.91 -46.07
N ASN A 31 32.08 -18.71 -45.86
CA ASN A 31 31.34 -17.89 -46.82
C ASN A 31 29.95 -18.34 -47.29
N GLU A 32 28.93 -17.70 -46.65
CA GLU A 32 27.90 -17.03 -47.48
C GLU A 32 27.36 -15.84 -46.69
N GLN A 33 27.55 -14.67 -47.25
CA GLN A 33 26.87 -13.43 -46.85
C GLN A 33 25.38 -13.58 -47.13
N SER A 34 24.60 -13.65 -46.08
CA SER A 34 23.17 -13.35 -46.16
C SER A 34 22.92 -12.06 -45.39
N SER A 35 22.81 -10.97 -46.14
CA SER A 35 22.32 -9.68 -45.68
C SER A 35 20.85 -9.81 -45.27
N GLY A 36 20.65 -9.97 -43.99
CA GLY A 36 19.36 -9.78 -43.33
C GLY A 36 19.50 -8.64 -42.33
N ASN A 37 19.38 -7.40 -42.80
CA ASN A 37 19.19 -6.23 -41.95
C ASN A 37 17.82 -6.37 -41.25
N GLY A 38 17.82 -6.97 -40.11
CA GLY A 38 16.81 -6.79 -39.08
C GLY A 38 17.49 -6.08 -37.93
N ASP A 39 17.46 -4.75 -37.93
CA ASP A 39 17.77 -3.93 -36.77
C ASP A 39 16.79 -4.30 -35.65
N SER A 40 17.09 -5.35 -34.90
CA SER A 40 16.59 -5.48 -33.55
C SER A 40 17.37 -4.46 -32.71
N LYS A 41 16.97 -3.18 -32.76
CA LYS A 41 17.34 -2.23 -31.72
C LYS A 41 17.00 -2.92 -30.39
N SER A 42 18.00 -3.20 -29.57
CA SER A 42 17.75 -3.64 -28.21
C SER A 42 16.79 -2.63 -27.61
N LYS A 43 15.61 -3.07 -27.18
CA LYS A 43 14.63 -2.18 -26.56
C LYS A 43 15.29 -1.51 -25.36
N ASN A 44 15.19 -0.19 -25.30
CA ASN A 44 15.68 0.58 -24.16
C ASN A 44 14.76 0.27 -22.97
N THR A 45 15.22 -0.58 -22.03
CA THR A 45 14.42 -1.12 -20.93
C THR A 45 14.82 -0.49 -19.60
N LEU A 46 13.85 0.03 -18.86
CA LEU A 46 14.00 0.40 -17.45
C LEU A 46 13.59 -0.78 -16.58
N VAL A 47 14.49 -1.25 -15.72
CA VAL A 47 14.24 -2.38 -14.83
C VAL A 47 14.06 -1.88 -13.40
N ILE A 48 12.93 -2.20 -12.79
CA ILE A 48 12.54 -1.83 -11.44
C ILE A 48 12.47 -3.10 -10.59
N SER A 49 13.19 -3.18 -9.49
CA SER A 49 13.05 -4.28 -8.53
C SER A 49 12.06 -3.93 -7.42
N SER A 50 11.19 -4.87 -7.12
CA SER A 50 10.16 -4.79 -6.09
C SER A 50 10.20 -6.01 -5.18
N VAL A 51 9.83 -5.85 -3.91
CA VAL A 51 9.86 -6.94 -2.93
C VAL A 51 8.70 -7.91 -3.07
N ARG A 52 7.58 -7.46 -3.62
CA ARG A 52 6.33 -8.23 -3.67
C ARG A 52 5.76 -8.29 -5.07
N GLU A 53 5.34 -9.48 -5.49
CA GLU A 53 4.53 -9.66 -6.68
C GLU A 53 3.05 -9.36 -6.37
N PRO A 54 2.31 -8.61 -7.23
CA PRO A 54 0.87 -8.43 -7.08
C PRO A 54 0.14 -9.77 -7.30
N ASP A 55 -0.91 -10.01 -6.52
CA ASP A 55 -1.79 -11.17 -6.68
C ASP A 55 -2.46 -11.17 -8.07
N THR A 56 -2.90 -10.01 -8.51
CA THR A 56 -3.48 -9.77 -9.84
C THR A 56 -3.15 -8.36 -10.35
N ILE A 57 -3.23 -8.16 -11.67
CA ILE A 57 -3.14 -6.84 -12.29
C ILE A 57 -4.55 -6.22 -12.44
N ASP A 58 -5.61 -6.99 -12.23
CA ASP A 58 -6.99 -6.50 -12.19
C ASP A 58 -7.25 -5.75 -10.87
N VAL A 59 -7.22 -4.42 -10.91
CA VAL A 59 -7.37 -3.57 -9.72
C VAL A 59 -8.76 -3.67 -9.07
N HIS A 60 -9.77 -4.22 -9.75
CA HIS A 60 -11.08 -4.48 -9.14
C HIS A 60 -11.10 -5.77 -8.29
N LYS A 61 -10.11 -6.66 -8.46
CA LYS A 61 -10.04 -7.96 -7.76
C LYS A 61 -8.91 -8.04 -6.73
N THR A 62 -8.29 -6.91 -6.40
CA THR A 62 -7.24 -6.83 -5.37
C THR A 62 -7.58 -5.79 -4.31
N THR A 63 -6.95 -5.90 -3.15
CA THR A 63 -6.96 -4.90 -2.08
C THR A 63 -5.62 -4.16 -1.98
N TRP A 64 -4.68 -4.45 -2.88
CA TRP A 64 -3.35 -3.85 -2.87
C TRP A 64 -2.91 -3.49 -4.30
N VAL A 65 -2.58 -2.22 -4.50
CA VAL A 65 -2.09 -1.66 -5.76
C VAL A 65 -0.80 -0.89 -5.49
N ASP A 66 0.20 -1.08 -6.34
CA ASP A 66 1.48 -0.40 -6.28
C ASP A 66 1.98 0.05 -7.67
N ASN A 67 3.22 0.51 -7.75
CA ASN A 67 3.83 0.93 -9.01
C ASN A 67 3.88 -0.17 -10.08
N SER A 68 3.88 -1.44 -9.71
CA SER A 68 3.91 -2.54 -10.68
C SER A 68 2.56 -2.78 -11.38
N THR A 69 1.47 -2.22 -10.85
CA THR A 69 0.12 -2.42 -11.39
C THR A 69 -0.58 -1.11 -11.76
N ALA A 70 -0.33 -0.02 -11.03
CA ALA A 70 -1.07 1.25 -11.18
C ALA A 70 -0.89 1.92 -12.54
N ASN A 71 0.27 1.81 -13.17
CA ASN A 71 0.63 2.62 -14.34
C ASN A 71 0.00 2.19 -15.69
N ILE A 72 -0.72 1.06 -15.71
CA ILE A 72 -1.61 0.70 -16.83
C ILE A 72 -2.87 1.58 -16.81
N TYR A 73 -3.28 1.98 -15.61
CA TYR A 73 -4.48 2.73 -15.33
C TYR A 73 -4.15 4.22 -15.24
N ASP A 74 -5.03 5.06 -15.72
CA ASP A 74 -5.00 6.48 -15.41
C ASP A 74 -6.25 6.86 -14.65
N THR A 75 -6.17 7.86 -13.79
CA THR A 75 -7.20 8.16 -12.79
C THR A 75 -8.05 9.36 -13.22
N LEU A 76 -9.32 9.37 -12.80
CA LEU A 76 -10.25 10.44 -13.14
C LEU A 76 -9.85 11.79 -12.53
N LEU A 77 -9.34 11.78 -11.32
CA LEU A 77 -8.69 12.91 -10.66
C LEU A 77 -7.26 12.48 -10.24
N LYS A 78 -6.39 13.44 -9.99
CA LYS A 78 -5.01 13.18 -9.55
C LYS A 78 -4.71 13.96 -8.26
N ARG A 79 -3.64 13.60 -7.59
CA ARG A 79 -3.03 14.44 -6.54
C ARG A 79 -1.76 15.07 -7.10
N ASP A 80 -1.59 16.38 -6.87
CA ASP A 80 -0.33 17.06 -7.15
C ASP A 80 0.73 16.75 -6.08
N LEU A 81 1.89 17.39 -6.18
CA LEU A 81 3.01 17.18 -5.24
C LEU A 81 2.79 17.84 -3.88
N GLU A 82 1.78 18.68 -3.74
CA GLU A 82 1.32 19.34 -2.51
C GLU A 82 0.13 18.61 -1.87
N GLY A 83 -0.42 17.57 -2.54
CA GLY A 83 -1.55 16.76 -2.06
C GLY A 83 -2.92 17.28 -2.46
N ASN A 84 -3.01 18.36 -3.26
CA ASN A 84 -4.28 18.86 -3.76
C ASN A 84 -4.87 17.91 -4.79
N ILE A 85 -6.20 17.80 -4.81
CA ILE A 85 -6.91 17.05 -5.86
C ILE A 85 -7.05 17.96 -7.08
N ILE A 86 -6.53 17.50 -8.19
CA ILE A 86 -6.49 18.21 -9.48
C ILE A 86 -7.14 17.37 -10.59
N PRO A 87 -7.47 17.98 -11.74
CA PRO A 87 -7.93 17.24 -12.92
C PRO A 87 -6.99 16.09 -13.33
N GLY A 88 -7.60 15.00 -13.80
CA GLY A 88 -6.95 13.86 -14.43
C GLY A 88 -7.65 13.55 -15.75
N LEU A 89 -8.23 12.36 -15.91
CA LEU A 89 -9.08 12.00 -17.05
C LEU A 89 -10.42 12.77 -17.05
N ALA A 90 -10.84 13.29 -15.91
CA ALA A 90 -11.90 14.30 -15.83
C ALA A 90 -11.26 15.70 -15.75
N GLU A 91 -11.58 16.57 -16.70
CA GLU A 91 -11.08 17.95 -16.75
C GLU A 91 -11.62 18.81 -15.61
N LYS A 92 -12.80 18.48 -15.13
CA LYS A 92 -13.46 19.12 -13.98
C LYS A 92 -14.59 18.24 -13.44
N TYR A 93 -15.07 18.60 -12.27
CA TYR A 93 -16.30 18.06 -11.72
C TYR A 93 -17.14 19.16 -11.05
N ASP A 94 -18.44 18.93 -10.98
CA ASP A 94 -19.39 19.75 -10.23
C ASP A 94 -20.09 18.87 -9.18
N ILE A 95 -20.47 19.47 -8.06
CA ILE A 95 -21.23 18.81 -6.99
C ILE A 95 -22.51 19.59 -6.77
N SER A 96 -23.66 18.90 -6.68
CA SER A 96 -24.94 19.56 -6.36
C SER A 96 -24.93 20.17 -4.94
N ASP A 97 -25.78 21.16 -4.70
CA ASP A 97 -25.87 21.89 -3.43
C ASP A 97 -26.12 20.96 -2.22
N ASP A 98 -26.83 19.85 -2.45
CA ASP A 98 -27.10 18.83 -1.43
C ASP A 98 -25.97 17.78 -1.29
N GLY A 99 -24.89 17.91 -2.07
CA GLY A 99 -23.74 17.01 -2.04
C GLY A 99 -23.97 15.60 -2.60
N LYS A 100 -25.14 15.32 -3.19
CA LYS A 100 -25.55 13.96 -3.59
C LYS A 100 -25.34 13.64 -5.06
N ILE A 101 -25.06 14.62 -5.91
CA ILE A 101 -24.83 14.39 -7.34
C ILE A 101 -23.45 14.92 -7.69
N TRP A 102 -22.59 14.04 -8.15
CA TRP A 102 -21.30 14.40 -8.72
C TRP A 102 -21.38 14.30 -10.24
N THR A 103 -20.99 15.36 -10.92
CA THR A 103 -20.95 15.40 -12.38
C THR A 103 -19.49 15.51 -12.81
N LEU A 104 -18.96 14.47 -13.44
CA LEU A 104 -17.61 14.43 -13.99
C LEU A 104 -17.65 14.78 -15.48
N TYR A 105 -16.77 15.65 -15.93
CA TYR A 105 -16.61 16.04 -17.33
C TYR A 105 -15.29 15.47 -17.85
N LEU A 106 -15.36 14.49 -18.74
CA LEU A 106 -14.20 13.73 -19.21
C LEU A 106 -13.47 14.44 -20.35
N ASP A 107 -12.15 14.30 -20.41
CA ASP A 107 -11.33 14.75 -21.54
C ASP A 107 -11.60 13.87 -22.78
N GLY A 108 -12.19 14.46 -23.80
CA GLY A 108 -12.52 13.77 -25.05
C GLY A 108 -11.32 13.39 -25.92
N ASN A 109 -10.08 13.81 -25.58
CA ASN A 109 -8.87 13.46 -26.29
C ASN A 109 -8.24 12.15 -25.79
N VAL A 110 -8.63 11.68 -24.62
CA VAL A 110 -8.09 10.45 -24.02
C VAL A 110 -8.57 9.22 -24.77
N LYS A 111 -7.64 8.27 -24.94
CA LYS A 111 -7.93 6.96 -25.55
C LYS A 111 -7.45 5.82 -24.67
N PHE A 112 -8.17 4.73 -24.68
CA PHE A 112 -7.72 3.46 -24.14
C PHE A 112 -6.57 2.87 -24.97
N HIS A 113 -5.88 1.88 -24.43
CA HIS A 113 -4.78 1.19 -25.12
C HIS A 113 -5.22 0.50 -26.43
N SER A 114 -6.49 0.13 -26.54
CA SER A 114 -7.11 -0.38 -27.78
C SER A 114 -7.23 0.68 -28.88
N GLY A 115 -7.18 1.97 -28.51
CA GLY A 115 -7.45 3.10 -29.40
C GLY A 115 -8.88 3.64 -29.31
N GLU A 116 -9.79 2.95 -28.59
CA GLU A 116 -11.15 3.42 -28.33
C GLU A 116 -11.13 4.71 -27.49
N PRO A 117 -12.05 5.65 -27.73
CA PRO A 117 -12.13 6.89 -26.97
C PRO A 117 -12.62 6.64 -25.53
N LEU A 118 -12.14 7.45 -24.59
CA LEU A 118 -12.72 7.52 -23.25
C LEU A 118 -14.10 8.18 -23.34
N THR A 119 -15.12 7.51 -22.83
CA THR A 119 -16.50 8.01 -22.77
C THR A 119 -17.10 7.82 -21.38
N ALA A 120 -18.13 8.60 -21.06
CA ALA A 120 -18.84 8.44 -19.79
C ALA A 120 -19.47 7.04 -19.63
N GLU A 121 -19.90 6.41 -20.72
CA GLU A 121 -20.42 5.03 -20.68
C GLU A 121 -19.32 4.02 -20.34
N ALA A 122 -18.09 4.19 -20.87
CA ALA A 122 -16.96 3.34 -20.51
C ALA A 122 -16.59 3.46 -19.03
N VAL A 123 -16.59 4.69 -18.50
CA VAL A 123 -16.34 4.94 -17.06
C VAL A 123 -17.44 4.32 -16.19
N LYS A 124 -18.70 4.51 -16.56
CA LYS A 124 -19.85 3.91 -15.88
C LYS A 124 -19.74 2.39 -15.84
N LYS A 125 -19.45 1.74 -16.98
CA LYS A 125 -19.24 0.29 -17.06
C LYS A 125 -18.12 -0.19 -16.11
N SER A 126 -17.02 0.57 -16.02
CA SER A 126 -15.92 0.28 -15.09
C SER A 126 -16.36 0.41 -13.63
N PHE A 127 -17.13 1.45 -13.29
CA PHE A 127 -17.64 1.65 -11.93
C PHE A 127 -18.67 0.57 -11.53
N GLU A 128 -19.57 0.18 -12.43
CA GLU A 128 -20.51 -0.92 -12.21
C GLU A 128 -19.76 -2.22 -11.90
N ARG A 129 -18.70 -2.52 -12.69
CA ARG A 129 -17.83 -3.66 -12.44
C ARG A 129 -17.08 -3.54 -11.09
N PHE A 130 -16.57 -2.35 -10.75
CA PHE A 130 -15.94 -2.13 -9.47
C PHE A 130 -16.91 -2.42 -8.30
N LEU A 131 -18.13 -1.92 -8.36
CA LEU A 131 -19.15 -2.14 -7.35
C LEU A 131 -19.58 -3.62 -7.24
N GLU A 132 -19.47 -4.38 -8.31
CA GLU A 132 -19.76 -5.82 -8.32
C GLU A 132 -18.63 -6.64 -7.69
N TYR A 133 -17.39 -6.46 -8.13
CA TYR A 133 -16.28 -7.36 -7.82
C TYR A 133 -15.37 -6.93 -6.67
N SER A 134 -15.29 -5.62 -6.37
CA SER A 134 -14.25 -5.13 -5.49
C SER A 134 -14.54 -5.37 -4.01
N ALA A 135 -13.53 -5.84 -3.28
CA ALA A 135 -13.55 -5.89 -1.82
C ALA A 135 -13.40 -4.49 -1.18
N VAL A 136 -12.94 -3.50 -1.95
CA VAL A 136 -12.76 -2.10 -1.50
C VAL A 136 -13.82 -1.16 -2.09
N LYS A 137 -15.00 -1.68 -2.44
CA LYS A 137 -16.10 -0.90 -3.03
C LYS A 137 -16.61 0.27 -2.18
N PHE A 138 -16.27 0.30 -0.90
CA PHE A 138 -16.54 1.45 -0.04
C PHE A 138 -15.91 2.75 -0.55
N LEU A 139 -14.88 2.68 -1.41
CA LEU A 139 -14.22 3.84 -2.02
C LEU A 139 -15.14 4.63 -2.95
N ALA A 140 -16.07 3.94 -3.60
CA ALA A 140 -17.08 4.61 -4.44
C ALA A 140 -18.19 5.26 -3.60
N GLY A 141 -18.29 4.95 -2.30
CA GLY A 141 -19.32 5.47 -1.42
C GLY A 141 -20.71 4.85 -1.66
N PRO A 142 -21.77 5.47 -1.12
CA PRO A 142 -23.14 4.96 -1.19
C PRO A 142 -23.82 5.33 -2.53
N VAL A 143 -23.26 4.85 -3.66
CA VAL A 143 -23.80 5.09 -5.01
C VAL A 143 -25.21 4.50 -5.11
N ASP A 144 -26.16 5.32 -5.56
CA ASP A 144 -27.54 4.94 -5.89
C ASP A 144 -27.67 4.53 -7.36
N LYS A 145 -27.26 5.42 -8.28
CA LYS A 145 -27.27 5.18 -9.72
C LYS A 145 -26.20 6.02 -10.43
N MET A 146 -25.97 5.72 -11.70
CA MET A 146 -25.10 6.48 -12.58
C MET A 146 -25.77 6.70 -13.94
N GLU A 147 -25.59 7.89 -14.50
CA GLU A 147 -26.10 8.27 -15.82
C GLU A 147 -24.95 8.82 -16.67
N ALA A 148 -24.83 8.33 -17.90
CA ALA A 148 -23.80 8.74 -18.85
C ALA A 148 -24.43 9.45 -20.05
N ASP A 149 -23.83 10.59 -20.46
CA ASP A 149 -24.23 11.35 -21.63
C ASP A 149 -22.97 11.92 -22.32
N GLY A 150 -22.54 11.29 -23.40
CA GLY A 150 -21.32 11.65 -24.13
C GLY A 150 -20.07 11.59 -23.26
N GLN A 151 -19.52 12.76 -22.92
CA GLN A 151 -18.35 12.91 -22.02
C GLN A 151 -18.74 13.29 -20.57
N LYS A 152 -20.02 13.22 -20.25
CA LYS A 152 -20.53 13.62 -18.94
C LYS A 152 -21.04 12.40 -18.17
N LEU A 153 -20.43 12.10 -17.02
CA LEU A 153 -20.88 11.07 -16.10
C LEU A 153 -21.49 11.73 -14.86
N MET A 154 -22.72 11.39 -14.54
CA MET A 154 -23.40 11.77 -13.32
C MET A 154 -23.47 10.58 -12.37
N VAL A 155 -22.93 10.73 -11.16
CA VAL A 155 -22.98 9.74 -10.08
C VAL A 155 -23.90 10.26 -8.98
N TYR A 156 -24.96 9.52 -8.70
CA TYR A 156 -25.95 9.84 -7.67
C TYR A 156 -25.70 9.03 -6.41
N PHE A 157 -25.71 9.68 -5.28
CA PHE A 157 -25.50 9.08 -3.97
C PHE A 157 -26.77 9.13 -3.12
N THR A 158 -26.99 8.11 -2.28
CA THR A 158 -28.09 8.10 -1.30
C THR A 158 -27.90 9.16 -0.21
N GLU A 159 -26.65 9.51 0.10
CA GLU A 159 -26.23 10.56 1.04
C GLU A 159 -24.94 11.24 0.53
N PRO A 160 -24.61 12.47 0.97
CA PRO A 160 -23.38 13.15 0.57
C PRO A 160 -22.14 12.32 0.91
N PHE A 161 -21.13 12.29 0.02
CA PHE A 161 -19.93 11.49 0.20
C PHE A 161 -18.68 12.21 -0.28
N ALA A 162 -18.05 13.00 0.59
CA ALA A 162 -16.86 13.79 0.28
C ALA A 162 -15.60 12.95 -0.03
N PRO A 163 -15.37 11.74 0.56
CA PRO A 163 -14.22 10.91 0.22
C PRO A 163 -14.19 10.41 -1.23
N PHE A 164 -15.28 10.56 -1.98
CA PHE A 164 -15.33 10.15 -3.39
C PHE A 164 -14.24 10.80 -4.24
N ALA A 165 -13.95 12.09 -4.03
CA ALA A 165 -12.85 12.77 -4.72
C ALA A 165 -11.51 12.08 -4.53
N SER A 166 -11.19 11.66 -3.30
CA SER A 166 -9.98 10.88 -3.01
C SER A 166 -10.02 9.50 -3.66
N GLY A 167 -11.17 8.83 -3.66
CA GLY A 167 -11.35 7.56 -4.38
C GLY A 167 -11.03 7.68 -5.87
N LEU A 168 -11.47 8.77 -6.52
CA LEU A 168 -11.21 9.05 -7.94
C LEU A 168 -9.74 9.30 -8.27
N THR A 169 -8.86 9.51 -7.28
CA THR A 169 -7.41 9.61 -7.48
C THR A 169 -6.70 8.26 -7.43
N THR A 170 -7.41 7.16 -7.21
CA THR A 170 -6.84 5.81 -7.07
C THR A 170 -7.07 4.97 -8.30
N ALA A 171 -6.16 4.05 -8.59
CA ALA A 171 -6.31 3.10 -9.68
C ALA A 171 -7.53 2.17 -9.52
N TYR A 172 -8.05 2.02 -8.30
CA TYR A 172 -9.25 1.22 -8.05
C TYR A 172 -10.50 1.73 -8.79
N LEU A 173 -10.64 3.05 -8.92
CA LEU A 173 -11.75 3.69 -9.65
C LEU A 173 -11.33 4.20 -11.03
N ALA A 174 -10.19 3.76 -11.55
CA ALA A 174 -9.75 4.12 -12.89
C ALA A 174 -10.63 3.44 -13.96
N PRO A 175 -10.89 4.12 -15.10
CA PRO A 175 -11.58 3.52 -16.23
C PRO A 175 -10.79 2.37 -16.84
N MET A 176 -11.45 1.25 -17.08
CA MET A 176 -10.92 0.10 -17.81
C MET A 176 -11.38 0.13 -19.26
N ASP A 177 -10.55 -0.40 -20.14
CA ASP A 177 -10.85 -0.51 -21.56
C ASP A 177 -12.08 -1.41 -21.80
N PRO A 178 -13.20 -0.87 -22.33
CA PRO A 178 -14.42 -1.64 -22.52
C PRO A 178 -14.26 -2.81 -23.48
N MET A 179 -13.38 -2.71 -24.50
CA MET A 179 -13.09 -3.83 -25.41
C MET A 179 -12.41 -4.98 -24.66
N ALA A 180 -11.42 -4.69 -23.83
CA ALA A 180 -10.75 -5.72 -23.04
C ALA A 180 -11.68 -6.33 -21.99
N LEU A 181 -12.58 -5.55 -21.39
CA LEU A 181 -13.61 -6.07 -20.50
C LEU A 181 -14.58 -7.03 -21.21
N ASP A 182 -14.98 -6.71 -22.44
CA ASP A 182 -15.88 -7.56 -23.24
C ASP A 182 -15.19 -8.83 -23.73
N GLU A 183 -13.90 -8.75 -24.10
CA GLU A 183 -13.13 -9.89 -24.61
C GLU A 183 -12.71 -10.86 -23.48
N TYR A 184 -12.22 -10.33 -22.36
CA TYR A 184 -11.60 -11.15 -21.30
C TYR A 184 -12.48 -11.35 -20.07
N GLY A 185 -13.49 -10.51 -19.82
CA GLY A 185 -14.42 -10.66 -18.71
C GLY A 185 -13.74 -10.84 -17.35
N GLU A 186 -13.93 -12.01 -16.73
CA GLU A 186 -13.30 -12.35 -15.46
C GLU A 186 -11.78 -12.55 -15.55
N ASP A 187 -11.27 -12.85 -16.73
CA ASP A 187 -9.85 -13.05 -17.03
C ASP A 187 -9.13 -11.75 -17.42
N PHE A 188 -9.77 -10.58 -17.26
CA PHE A 188 -9.20 -9.27 -17.58
C PHE A 188 -7.78 -9.07 -17.03
N GLY A 189 -7.49 -9.54 -15.81
CA GLY A 189 -6.16 -9.46 -15.20
C GLY A 189 -5.06 -10.25 -15.91
N LYS A 190 -5.38 -11.08 -16.90
CA LYS A 190 -4.40 -11.78 -17.75
C LYS A 190 -3.92 -10.92 -18.93
N LYS A 191 -4.77 -10.01 -19.40
CA LYS A 191 -4.48 -9.05 -20.48
C LYS A 191 -5.14 -7.70 -20.18
N PRO A 192 -4.71 -7.02 -19.10
CA PRO A 192 -5.33 -5.76 -18.68
C PRO A 192 -5.06 -4.67 -19.72
N SER A 193 -6.06 -3.83 -19.96
CA SER A 193 -6.00 -2.67 -20.82
C SER A 193 -6.80 -1.53 -20.19
N ALA A 194 -6.22 -0.33 -20.22
CA ALA A 194 -6.85 0.89 -19.72
C ALA A 194 -6.30 2.11 -20.49
N SER A 195 -6.06 3.25 -19.84
CA SER A 195 -5.60 4.48 -20.49
C SER A 195 -4.27 5.01 -19.95
N GLY A 196 -3.55 4.23 -19.14
CA GLY A 196 -2.32 4.66 -18.50
C GLY A 196 -1.12 4.79 -19.43
N ILE A 197 -0.01 5.25 -18.83
CA ILE A 197 1.26 5.51 -19.52
C ILE A 197 1.94 4.22 -20.04
N PHE A 198 1.57 3.04 -19.47
CA PHE A 198 2.09 1.73 -19.86
C PHE A 198 1.01 0.85 -20.47
N LYS A 199 1.41 0.03 -21.46
CA LYS A 199 0.63 -1.06 -22.03
C LYS A 199 1.17 -2.40 -21.53
N PHE A 200 0.29 -3.28 -21.09
CA PHE A 200 0.68 -4.63 -20.65
C PHE A 200 1.26 -5.45 -21.81
N GLU A 201 2.38 -6.10 -21.58
CA GLU A 201 3.02 -7.03 -22.54
C GLU A 201 2.99 -8.46 -22.00
N GLU A 202 3.60 -8.71 -20.83
CA GLU A 202 3.75 -10.06 -20.30
C GLU A 202 3.82 -10.07 -18.77
N ARG A 203 3.37 -11.16 -18.18
CA ARG A 203 3.61 -11.51 -16.78
C ARG A 203 4.19 -12.91 -16.66
N VAL A 204 5.38 -13.02 -16.08
CA VAL A 204 6.00 -14.28 -15.67
C VAL A 204 5.83 -14.43 -14.17
N ARG A 205 4.89 -15.28 -13.72
CA ARG A 205 4.58 -15.47 -12.30
C ARG A 205 5.81 -15.84 -11.48
N GLY A 206 5.95 -15.19 -10.31
CA GLY A 206 7.11 -15.36 -9.41
C GLY A 206 8.37 -14.67 -9.91
N SER A 207 8.34 -13.93 -11.02
CA SER A 207 9.53 -13.32 -11.63
C SER A 207 9.32 -11.86 -12.01
N SER A 208 8.46 -11.55 -12.98
CA SER A 208 8.35 -10.20 -13.52
C SER A 208 7.01 -9.88 -14.18
N ILE A 209 6.76 -8.58 -14.32
CA ILE A 209 5.75 -8.01 -15.22
C ILE A 209 6.47 -7.05 -16.17
N THR A 210 6.19 -7.19 -17.46
CA THR A 210 6.75 -6.36 -18.52
C THR A 210 5.66 -5.52 -19.16
N TYR A 211 5.98 -4.27 -19.38
CA TYR A 211 5.13 -3.28 -20.04
C TYR A 211 5.86 -2.62 -21.18
N MET A 212 5.10 -2.22 -22.20
CA MET A 212 5.56 -1.32 -23.25
C MET A 212 5.06 0.11 -22.95
N LYS A 213 5.78 1.12 -23.40
CA LYS A 213 5.29 2.49 -23.37
C LYS A 213 3.99 2.62 -24.17
N ASN A 214 3.08 3.46 -23.71
CA ASN A 214 1.92 3.88 -24.49
C ASN A 214 2.32 5.05 -25.40
N GLU A 215 2.65 4.77 -26.67
CA GLU A 215 3.08 5.80 -27.62
C GLU A 215 2.01 6.87 -27.90
N GLY A 216 0.73 6.53 -27.68
CA GLY A 216 -0.39 7.45 -27.84
C GLY A 216 -0.69 8.32 -26.63
N TYR A 217 0.04 8.12 -25.51
CA TYR A 217 -0.18 8.88 -24.29
C TYR A 217 0.23 10.34 -24.46
N ASN A 218 -0.66 11.29 -24.17
CA ASN A 218 -0.41 12.74 -24.32
C ASN A 218 -1.20 13.61 -23.32
N TRP A 219 -1.71 13.00 -22.25
CA TRP A 219 -2.48 13.65 -21.17
C TRP A 219 -1.80 13.59 -19.82
N GLY A 220 -0.47 13.68 -19.81
CA GLY A 220 0.31 13.71 -18.57
C GLY A 220 -0.11 14.86 -17.63
N PRO A 221 -0.02 14.66 -16.30
CA PRO A 221 -0.48 15.63 -15.31
C PRO A 221 0.30 16.95 -15.38
N PRO A 222 -0.24 18.07 -14.88
CA PRO A 222 0.37 19.40 -15.02
C PRO A 222 1.75 19.52 -14.34
N PHE A 223 2.07 18.72 -13.34
CA PHE A 223 3.31 18.76 -12.58
C PHE A 223 4.47 17.95 -13.18
N VAL A 224 4.32 17.33 -14.37
CA VAL A 224 5.42 16.70 -15.12
C VAL A 224 5.83 17.56 -16.30
N ASP A 225 7.10 17.45 -16.73
CA ASP A 225 7.60 18.15 -17.90
C ASP A 225 7.15 17.45 -19.19
N ASN A 226 7.26 16.13 -19.24
CA ASN A 226 6.82 15.31 -20.38
C ASN A 226 5.35 14.89 -20.21
N LYS A 227 4.46 15.49 -20.99
CA LYS A 227 3.01 15.13 -21.03
C LYS A 227 2.72 13.92 -21.91
N GLY A 228 3.69 13.46 -22.70
CA GLY A 228 3.56 12.40 -23.69
C GLY A 228 4.06 11.05 -23.23
N ALA A 229 4.37 10.19 -24.21
CA ALA A 229 4.91 8.87 -23.98
C ALA A 229 6.22 8.93 -23.17
N PRO A 230 6.45 7.97 -22.25
CA PRO A 230 7.63 7.96 -21.40
C PRO A 230 8.91 7.61 -22.15
N GLY A 231 10.08 7.90 -21.53
CA GLY A 231 11.39 7.88 -22.22
C GLY A 231 11.93 6.50 -22.59
N PHE A 232 11.56 5.45 -21.88
CA PHE A 232 11.99 4.09 -22.20
C PHE A 232 10.95 3.38 -23.08
N ASP A 233 11.41 2.41 -23.90
CA ASP A 233 10.51 1.62 -24.76
C ASP A 233 9.78 0.54 -23.95
N GLN A 234 10.47 0.00 -22.92
CA GLN A 234 10.00 -1.12 -22.11
C GLN A 234 10.28 -0.86 -20.63
N TYR A 235 9.39 -1.34 -19.77
CA TYR A 235 9.45 -1.25 -18.31
C TYR A 235 9.27 -2.66 -17.73
N GLU A 236 10.26 -3.14 -16.98
CA GLU A 236 10.22 -4.45 -16.35
C GLU A 236 10.21 -4.32 -14.84
N PHE A 237 9.17 -4.80 -14.18
CA PHE A 237 9.10 -4.93 -12.73
C PHE A 237 9.51 -6.34 -12.34
N ARG A 238 10.68 -6.49 -11.70
CA ARG A 238 11.20 -7.77 -11.18
C ARG A 238 10.85 -7.93 -9.72
N PHE A 239 10.33 -9.10 -9.37
CA PHE A 239 9.96 -9.44 -8.00
C PHE A 239 11.07 -10.24 -7.35
N ILE A 240 11.83 -9.62 -6.45
CA ILE A 240 12.95 -10.21 -5.73
C ILE A 240 12.67 -10.07 -4.23
N THR A 241 12.18 -11.16 -3.62
CA THR A 241 11.73 -11.18 -2.23
C THR A 241 12.88 -11.21 -1.22
N ASP A 242 14.03 -11.77 -1.62
CA ASP A 242 15.25 -11.80 -0.80
C ASP A 242 15.98 -10.47 -0.88
N ASP A 243 16.13 -9.80 0.26
CA ASP A 243 16.70 -8.46 0.37
C ASP A 243 18.17 -8.40 -0.10
N ASP A 244 18.99 -9.38 0.27
CA ASP A 244 20.41 -9.42 -0.10
C ASP A 244 20.58 -9.57 -1.62
N THR A 245 19.77 -10.43 -2.23
CA THR A 245 19.75 -10.63 -3.69
C THR A 245 19.29 -9.35 -4.40
N ARG A 246 18.23 -8.69 -3.90
CA ARG A 246 17.68 -7.46 -4.50
C ARG A 246 18.69 -6.33 -4.46
N VAL A 247 19.39 -6.13 -3.33
CA VAL A 247 20.47 -5.14 -3.19
C VAL A 247 21.64 -5.49 -4.08
N LEU A 248 22.04 -6.77 -4.18
CA LEU A 248 23.13 -7.20 -5.04
C LEU A 248 22.85 -6.94 -6.53
N GLU A 249 21.63 -7.26 -6.99
CA GLU A 249 21.21 -7.01 -8.38
C GLU A 249 21.20 -5.50 -8.70
N PHE A 250 20.72 -4.67 -7.77
CA PHE A 250 20.75 -3.23 -7.90
C PHE A 250 22.20 -2.69 -7.96
N LYS A 251 23.08 -3.13 -7.09
CA LYS A 251 24.51 -2.72 -7.08
C LYS A 251 25.25 -3.14 -8.35
N LYS A 252 24.88 -4.27 -8.96
CA LYS A 252 25.41 -4.70 -10.27
C LYS A 252 24.88 -3.88 -11.45
N GLY A 253 23.84 -3.04 -11.25
CA GLY A 253 23.19 -2.26 -12.31
C GLY A 253 22.25 -3.09 -13.19
N THR A 254 21.86 -4.27 -12.77
CA THR A 254 20.85 -5.10 -13.48
C THR A 254 19.43 -4.59 -13.26
N THR A 255 19.23 -3.75 -12.24
CA THR A 255 18.02 -2.97 -12.00
C THR A 255 18.42 -1.52 -11.78
N GLN A 256 17.67 -0.55 -12.34
CA GLN A 256 17.95 0.88 -12.24
C GLN A 256 17.17 1.54 -11.09
N ILE A 257 16.05 0.97 -10.68
CA ILE A 257 15.27 1.43 -9.55
C ILE A 257 15.05 0.25 -8.59
N MET A 258 15.28 0.47 -7.30
CA MET A 258 14.95 -0.48 -6.24
C MET A 258 13.98 0.19 -5.28
N THR A 259 12.72 -0.24 -5.30
CA THR A 259 11.70 0.21 -4.36
C THR A 259 11.83 -0.50 -3.01
N SER A 260 11.38 0.13 -1.94
CA SER A 260 11.38 -0.43 -0.58
C SER A 260 12.77 -0.95 -0.17
N VAL A 261 13.75 -0.06 -0.19
CA VAL A 261 15.12 -0.37 0.26
C VAL A 261 15.08 -0.86 1.71
N PRO A 262 15.68 -2.03 2.02
CA PRO A 262 15.72 -2.49 3.41
C PRO A 262 16.52 -1.52 4.28
N PRO A 263 16.04 -1.14 5.47
CA PRO A 263 16.66 -0.09 6.30
C PRO A 263 18.15 -0.29 6.56
N ASN A 264 18.57 -1.54 6.80
CA ASN A 264 19.97 -1.90 7.08
C ASN A 264 20.94 -1.67 5.88
N TYR A 265 20.42 -1.47 4.66
CA TYR A 265 21.22 -1.21 3.45
C TYR A 265 21.24 0.23 3.01
N ILE A 266 20.39 1.12 3.55
CA ILE A 266 20.22 2.48 3.05
C ILE A 266 21.54 3.24 3.13
N LYS A 267 22.22 3.23 4.30
CA LYS A 267 23.52 3.93 4.49
C LYS A 267 24.62 3.42 3.55
N GLU A 268 24.62 2.11 3.25
CA GLU A 268 25.57 1.53 2.29
C GLU A 268 25.30 2.03 0.87
N LEU A 269 24.04 2.10 0.49
CA LEU A 269 23.63 2.56 -0.84
C LEU A 269 23.85 4.06 -1.02
N GLU A 270 23.58 4.89 0.00
CA GLU A 270 23.90 6.32 0.01
C GLU A 270 25.40 6.59 -0.22
N ALA A 271 26.26 5.71 0.29
CA ALA A 271 27.72 5.81 0.09
C ALA A 271 28.20 5.20 -1.23
N THR A 272 27.34 4.59 -2.04
CA THR A 272 27.68 3.92 -3.29
C THR A 272 27.71 4.94 -4.44
N GLU A 273 28.84 5.03 -5.15
CA GLU A 273 29.00 5.96 -6.29
C GLU A 273 27.93 5.69 -7.38
N GLY A 274 27.30 6.77 -7.86
CA GLY A 274 26.28 6.72 -8.91
C GLY A 274 24.91 6.24 -8.45
N VAL A 275 24.70 5.99 -7.15
CA VAL A 275 23.41 5.70 -6.54
C VAL A 275 22.84 6.98 -5.94
N GLU A 276 21.57 7.22 -6.17
CA GLU A 276 20.77 8.28 -5.57
C GLU A 276 19.64 7.66 -4.75
N ILE A 277 19.29 8.31 -3.64
CA ILE A 277 18.23 7.87 -2.71
C ILE A 277 17.14 8.94 -2.68
N ASP A 278 15.90 8.49 -2.74
CA ASP A 278 14.72 9.31 -2.46
C ASP A 278 13.88 8.65 -1.37
N SER A 279 13.34 9.44 -0.46
CA SER A 279 12.50 8.92 0.62
C SER A 279 11.23 9.74 0.78
N MET A 280 10.14 9.07 1.12
CA MET A 280 8.86 9.70 1.44
C MET A 280 8.17 8.97 2.59
N LEU A 281 7.43 9.73 3.41
CA LEU A 281 6.59 9.12 4.44
C LEU A 281 5.47 8.30 3.80
N GLU A 282 5.29 7.08 4.27
CA GLU A 282 4.13 6.26 3.89
C GLU A 282 2.82 6.93 4.35
N GLN A 283 1.74 6.67 3.62
CA GLN A 283 0.38 7.03 4.05
C GLN A 283 -0.22 5.96 4.95
N GLY A 284 0.61 5.40 5.83
CA GLY A 284 0.27 4.31 6.72
C GLY A 284 0.60 4.65 8.17
N ILE A 285 -0.24 4.16 9.07
CA ILE A 285 -0.07 4.29 10.51
C ILE A 285 0.28 2.91 11.06
N THR A 286 1.48 2.75 11.65
CA THR A 286 1.79 1.56 12.44
C THR A 286 1.32 1.79 13.87
N TYR A 287 0.53 0.86 14.40
CA TYR A 287 -0.17 1.03 15.67
C TYR A 287 -0.28 -0.26 16.47
N LEU A 288 -0.39 -0.10 17.79
CA LEU A 288 -0.88 -1.13 18.71
C LEU A 288 -2.38 -0.90 18.91
N GLY A 289 -3.21 -1.78 18.36
CA GLY A 289 -4.67 -1.73 18.45
C GLY A 289 -5.19 -2.66 19.54
N PHE A 290 -6.13 -2.19 20.36
CA PHE A 290 -6.78 -2.99 21.39
C PHE A 290 -8.13 -3.49 20.91
N ASN A 291 -8.48 -4.73 21.24
CA ASN A 291 -9.87 -5.15 21.20
C ASN A 291 -10.60 -4.56 22.44
N ASN A 292 -11.24 -3.41 22.25
CA ASN A 292 -11.86 -2.67 23.35
C ASN A 292 -13.07 -3.39 23.98
N LYS A 293 -13.53 -4.52 23.44
CA LYS A 293 -14.52 -5.39 24.08
C LYS A 293 -13.92 -6.30 25.15
N LYS A 294 -12.59 -6.48 25.18
CA LYS A 294 -11.91 -7.28 26.20
C LYS A 294 -11.90 -6.54 27.54
N PRO A 295 -12.23 -7.20 28.65
CA PRO A 295 -12.40 -6.54 29.97
C PRO A 295 -11.20 -5.69 30.39
N MET A 296 -9.97 -6.15 30.10
CA MET A 296 -8.74 -5.43 30.47
C MET A 296 -8.59 -4.10 29.72
N PHE A 297 -9.17 -3.94 28.53
CA PHE A 297 -9.03 -2.72 27.72
C PHE A 297 -10.28 -1.81 27.74
N GLN A 298 -11.33 -2.13 28.49
CA GLN A 298 -12.53 -1.30 28.59
C GLN A 298 -12.26 0.01 29.32
N ASP A 299 -11.43 -0.01 30.36
CA ASP A 299 -11.07 1.20 31.10
C ASP A 299 -10.02 2.02 30.32
N LYS A 300 -10.34 3.27 29.99
CA LYS A 300 -9.42 4.14 29.24
C LYS A 300 -8.11 4.41 29.99
N ARG A 301 -8.11 4.39 31.33
CA ARG A 301 -6.89 4.58 32.13
C ARG A 301 -5.87 3.49 31.86
N VAL A 302 -6.32 2.26 31.63
CA VAL A 302 -5.46 1.13 31.21
C VAL A 302 -4.84 1.40 29.85
N ARG A 303 -5.64 1.82 28.86
CA ARG A 303 -5.15 2.12 27.52
C ARG A 303 -4.15 3.28 27.51
N GLN A 304 -4.44 4.32 28.29
CA GLN A 304 -3.55 5.47 28.49
C GLN A 304 -2.26 5.06 29.23
N ALA A 305 -2.34 4.16 30.20
CA ALA A 305 -1.16 3.62 30.88
C ALA A 305 -0.25 2.85 29.90
N ILE A 306 -0.82 2.03 29.03
CA ILE A 306 -0.06 1.34 28.00
C ILE A 306 0.62 2.35 27.05
N ALA A 307 -0.11 3.39 26.60
CA ALA A 307 0.45 4.43 25.74
C ALA A 307 1.63 5.17 26.41
N LEU A 308 1.55 5.44 27.72
CA LEU A 308 2.60 6.05 28.53
C LEU A 308 3.76 5.09 28.85
N GLY A 309 3.55 3.78 28.82
CA GLY A 309 4.61 2.78 28.98
C GLY A 309 5.51 2.64 27.75
N ILE A 310 5.11 3.17 26.59
CA ILE A 310 5.80 2.98 25.32
C ILE A 310 6.69 4.19 24.99
N ASN A 311 8.00 3.94 24.84
CA ASN A 311 8.94 4.84 24.18
C ASN A 311 8.99 4.51 22.68
N ARG A 312 8.69 5.49 21.83
CA ARG A 312 8.66 5.29 20.37
C ARG A 312 10.04 5.36 19.73
N ASP A 313 11.00 6.09 20.34
CA ASP A 313 12.35 6.25 19.78
C ASP A 313 13.08 4.92 19.58
N PRO A 314 13.10 3.97 20.56
CA PRO A 314 13.70 2.66 20.35
C PRO A 314 13.02 1.83 19.25
N LEU A 315 11.71 2.04 18.99
CA LEU A 315 11.01 1.37 17.89
C LEU A 315 11.54 1.86 16.55
N VAL A 316 11.74 3.17 16.41
CA VAL A 316 12.29 3.78 15.20
C VAL A 316 13.77 3.42 15.03
N GLU A 317 14.59 3.57 16.08
CA GLU A 317 16.03 3.38 16.01
C GLU A 317 16.43 1.91 15.80
N PHE A 318 15.88 0.98 16.59
CA PHE A 318 16.36 -0.41 16.58
C PHE A 318 15.56 -1.34 15.68
N ALA A 319 14.31 -1.03 15.35
CA ALA A 319 13.54 -1.86 14.43
C ALA A 319 13.58 -1.34 12.98
N LEU A 320 13.79 -0.03 12.78
CA LEU A 320 13.68 0.66 11.49
C LEU A 320 14.94 1.46 11.13
N GLU A 321 16.06 1.30 11.87
CA GLU A 321 17.35 1.96 11.61
C GLU A 321 17.27 3.49 11.48
N GLY A 322 16.24 4.12 12.07
CA GLY A 322 15.95 5.54 11.97
C GLY A 322 15.00 5.97 10.84
N TYR A 323 14.60 5.05 9.95
CA TYR A 323 13.74 5.36 8.79
C TYR A 323 12.25 5.26 9.10
N ALA A 324 11.85 6.03 10.08
CA ALA A 324 10.45 6.27 10.46
C ALA A 324 10.37 7.55 11.32
N LYS A 325 9.18 8.09 11.48
CA LYS A 325 8.92 9.18 12.42
C LYS A 325 7.98 8.71 13.52
N PRO A 326 8.31 8.94 14.81
CA PRO A 326 7.38 8.69 15.90
C PRO A 326 6.05 9.39 15.63
N LEU A 327 4.95 8.74 16.00
CA LEU A 327 3.60 9.25 15.83
C LEU A 327 2.83 9.08 17.15
N PHE A 328 2.22 10.16 17.63
CA PHE A 328 1.42 10.21 18.84
C PHE A 328 -0.06 10.44 18.55
N GLY A 329 -0.35 11.27 17.56
CA GLY A 329 -1.69 11.54 17.08
C GLY A 329 -2.22 10.49 16.11
N PRO A 330 -3.52 10.55 15.78
CA PRO A 330 -4.17 9.55 14.93
C PRO A 330 -3.85 9.62 13.44
N LEU A 331 -3.34 10.73 12.93
CA LEU A 331 -2.99 10.90 11.52
C LEU A 331 -1.54 11.35 11.35
N PRO A 332 -0.76 10.79 10.40
CA PRO A 332 0.58 11.26 10.06
C PRO A 332 0.55 12.44 9.09
N GLN A 333 1.67 13.16 8.99
CA GLN A 333 1.85 14.32 8.11
C GLN A 333 1.60 14.02 6.63
N SER A 334 1.76 12.77 6.21
CA SER A 334 1.53 12.31 4.82
C SER A 334 0.05 12.18 4.45
N ILE A 335 -0.88 12.32 5.40
CA ILE A 335 -2.32 12.22 5.16
C ILE A 335 -2.95 13.61 5.31
N PRO A 336 -3.75 14.10 4.34
CA PRO A 336 -4.53 15.31 4.49
C PRO A 336 -5.36 15.27 5.78
N GLY A 337 -5.52 16.41 6.44
CA GLY A 337 -6.20 16.48 7.73
C GLY A 337 -5.32 16.20 8.95
N TYR A 338 -4.01 15.91 8.75
CA TYR A 338 -3.06 15.96 9.85
C TYR A 338 -3.15 17.30 10.59
N SER A 339 -3.15 17.24 11.92
CA SER A 339 -3.13 18.44 12.77
C SER A 339 -1.87 18.43 13.63
N GLU A 340 -0.96 19.37 13.33
CA GLU A 340 0.27 19.56 14.13
C GLU A 340 -0.06 19.86 15.59
N LYS A 341 -1.16 20.58 15.84
CA LYS A 341 -1.65 20.86 17.18
C LYS A 341 -2.03 19.58 17.92
N VAL A 342 -2.82 18.69 17.29
CA VAL A 342 -3.23 17.42 17.91
C VAL A 342 -2.05 16.52 18.14
N GLU A 343 -1.10 16.44 17.18
CA GLU A 343 0.13 15.67 17.33
C GLU A 343 0.96 16.20 18.52
N GLY A 344 1.13 17.52 18.64
CA GLY A 344 1.85 18.15 19.75
C GLY A 344 1.18 17.91 21.11
N GLU A 345 -0.13 18.01 21.20
CA GLU A 345 -0.91 17.71 22.42
C GLU A 345 -0.80 16.23 22.78
N ALA A 346 -0.89 15.32 21.79
CA ALA A 346 -0.74 13.89 21.97
C ALA A 346 0.68 13.51 22.41
N ALA A 347 1.70 14.11 21.83
CA ALA A 347 3.09 13.91 22.22
C ALA A 347 3.35 14.34 23.66
N GLN A 348 2.86 15.52 24.06
CA GLN A 348 2.96 15.99 25.43
C GLN A 348 2.25 15.06 26.42
N LYS A 349 1.10 14.51 26.02
CA LYS A 349 0.29 13.62 26.88
C LYS A 349 0.88 12.22 27.01
N TYR A 350 1.47 11.66 25.94
CA TYR A 350 1.86 10.26 25.81
C TYR A 350 3.36 10.01 25.56
N THR A 351 4.22 11.03 25.75
CA THR A 351 5.66 10.79 25.93
C THR A 351 5.84 9.84 27.12
N GLN A 352 6.72 8.84 26.97
CA GLN A 352 6.90 7.79 27.96
C GLN A 352 7.03 8.34 29.39
N ASN A 353 6.23 7.78 30.29
CA ASN A 353 6.27 8.06 31.71
C ASN A 353 5.81 6.83 32.51
N VAL A 354 6.78 5.98 32.85
CA VAL A 354 6.55 4.69 33.53
C VAL A 354 5.82 4.88 34.87
N GLU A 355 6.20 5.89 35.65
CA GLU A 355 5.58 6.13 36.95
C GLU A 355 4.11 6.54 36.82
N LYS A 356 3.79 7.43 35.87
CA LYS A 356 2.40 7.82 35.59
C LYS A 356 1.61 6.62 35.05
N ALA A 357 2.22 5.79 34.22
CA ALA A 357 1.58 4.56 33.70
C ALA A 357 1.19 3.61 34.85
N LYS A 358 2.10 3.36 35.79
CA LYS A 358 1.82 2.53 36.98
C LYS A 358 0.70 3.12 37.85
N LEU A 359 0.70 4.43 38.06
CA LEU A 359 -0.38 5.10 38.81
C LEU A 359 -1.73 4.91 38.16
N LEU A 360 -1.84 5.07 36.83
CA LEU A 360 -3.10 4.85 36.11
C LEU A 360 -3.57 3.40 36.18
N LEU A 361 -2.65 2.42 36.12
CA LEU A 361 -2.97 1.01 36.32
C LEU A 361 -3.51 0.76 37.73
N GLU A 362 -2.86 1.33 38.76
CA GLU A 362 -3.30 1.22 40.13
C GLU A 362 -4.68 1.85 40.37
N GLU A 363 -4.96 3.05 39.80
CA GLU A 363 -6.26 3.69 39.83
C GLU A 363 -7.35 2.88 39.11
N ALA A 364 -6.96 2.11 38.08
CA ALA A 364 -7.85 1.19 37.37
C ALA A 364 -8.03 -0.17 38.10
N GLY A 365 -7.38 -0.33 39.27
CA GLY A 365 -7.47 -1.52 40.11
C GLY A 365 -6.48 -2.63 39.78
N TRP A 366 -5.45 -2.36 38.97
CA TRP A 366 -4.38 -3.29 38.66
C TRP A 366 -3.17 -2.99 39.55
N LYS A 367 -2.78 -3.94 40.43
CA LYS A 367 -1.72 -3.79 41.41
C LYS A 367 -0.86 -5.04 41.50
N ASP A 368 0.46 -4.89 41.65
CA ASP A 368 1.32 -6.00 42.00
C ASP A 368 1.10 -6.32 43.52
N THR A 369 0.37 -7.40 43.77
CA THR A 369 -0.03 -7.79 45.13
C THR A 369 0.87 -8.87 45.72
N ASN A 370 1.67 -9.54 44.91
CA ASN A 370 2.53 -10.66 45.29
C ASN A 370 4.04 -10.34 45.23
N GLY A 371 4.40 -9.20 44.60
CA GLY A 371 5.79 -8.71 44.51
C GLY A 371 6.59 -9.35 43.38
N ASP A 372 5.93 -9.96 42.36
CA ASP A 372 6.61 -10.59 41.23
C ASP A 372 6.85 -9.61 40.04
N GLY A 373 6.40 -8.37 40.20
CA GLY A 373 6.55 -7.30 39.21
C GLY A 373 5.45 -7.29 38.16
N ILE A 374 4.42 -8.14 38.26
CA ILE A 374 3.25 -8.16 37.36
C ILE A 374 2.04 -7.62 38.13
N VAL A 375 1.25 -6.78 37.49
CA VAL A 375 0.03 -6.25 38.11
C VAL A 375 -1.13 -7.21 37.95
N GLU A 376 -1.94 -7.38 39.02
CA GLU A 376 -3.12 -8.24 39.02
C GLU A 376 -4.36 -7.44 39.34
N LYS A 377 -5.49 -7.97 38.87
CA LYS A 377 -6.85 -7.55 39.26
C LYS A 377 -7.72 -8.76 39.47
N ASP A 378 -8.40 -8.83 40.63
CA ASP A 378 -9.22 -9.97 41.03
C ASP A 378 -8.46 -11.31 40.98
N GLY A 379 -7.17 -11.28 41.39
CA GLY A 379 -6.26 -12.44 41.43
C GLY A 379 -5.81 -12.95 40.07
N LYS A 380 -6.03 -12.17 39.00
CA LYS A 380 -5.60 -12.51 37.62
C LYS A 380 -4.50 -11.55 37.17
N PRO A 381 -3.36 -12.07 36.70
CA PRO A 381 -2.29 -11.22 36.18
C PRO A 381 -2.74 -10.48 34.91
N PHE A 382 -2.20 -9.27 34.70
CA PHE A 382 -2.41 -8.55 33.45
C PHE A 382 -1.58 -9.19 32.36
N SER A 383 -2.21 -9.99 31.56
CA SER A 383 -1.61 -10.65 30.41
C SER A 383 -2.53 -10.58 29.20
N PHE A 384 -1.98 -10.32 28.02
CA PHE A 384 -2.72 -10.35 26.77
C PHE A 384 -1.89 -10.93 25.63
N GLU A 385 -2.59 -11.45 24.62
CA GLU A 385 -1.99 -11.95 23.39
C GLU A 385 -1.90 -10.81 22.37
N LEU A 386 -0.68 -10.57 21.82
CA LEU A 386 -0.42 -9.60 20.76
C LEU A 386 -0.27 -10.30 19.42
N TRP A 387 -1.24 -10.14 18.55
CA TRP A 387 -1.20 -10.65 17.18
C TRP A 387 -0.42 -9.74 16.25
N LEU A 388 0.40 -10.31 15.38
CA LEU A 388 1.15 -9.62 14.33
C LEU A 388 1.44 -10.57 13.16
N SER A 389 1.79 -10.00 12.00
CA SER A 389 2.26 -10.77 10.84
C SER A 389 3.67 -11.34 11.06
N ASP A 390 4.08 -12.26 10.18
CA ASP A 390 5.39 -12.89 10.19
C ASP A 390 6.55 -12.00 9.70
N GLU A 391 6.27 -10.74 9.36
CA GLU A 391 7.30 -9.78 8.97
C GLU A 391 8.37 -9.59 10.06
N PRO A 392 9.68 -9.73 9.75
CA PRO A 392 10.75 -9.61 10.75
C PRO A 392 10.75 -8.28 11.49
N VAL A 393 10.40 -7.18 10.84
CA VAL A 393 10.33 -5.85 11.46
C VAL A 393 9.21 -5.79 12.49
N MET A 394 8.04 -6.38 12.22
CA MET A 394 6.93 -6.44 13.18
C MET A 394 7.27 -7.26 14.41
N GLN A 395 8.03 -8.34 14.23
CA GLN A 395 8.49 -9.16 15.36
C GLN A 395 9.50 -8.40 16.25
N ARG A 396 10.44 -7.64 15.65
CA ARG A 396 11.35 -6.77 16.43
C ARG A 396 10.58 -5.70 17.22
N ILE A 397 9.62 -5.04 16.60
CA ILE A 397 8.75 -4.05 17.26
C ILE A 397 8.02 -4.69 18.44
N ALA A 398 7.41 -5.86 18.25
CA ALA A 398 6.67 -6.57 19.30
C ALA A 398 7.56 -6.95 20.48
N GLN A 399 8.81 -7.37 20.24
CA GLN A 399 9.78 -7.68 21.30
C GLN A 399 10.16 -6.44 22.12
N ILE A 400 10.36 -5.28 21.48
CA ILE A 400 10.62 -4.01 22.18
C ILE A 400 9.39 -3.62 23.01
N LEU A 401 8.19 -3.67 22.45
CA LEU A 401 6.94 -3.40 23.17
C LEU A 401 6.75 -4.34 24.37
N GLN A 402 7.04 -5.64 24.21
CA GLN A 402 6.99 -6.63 25.29
C GLN A 402 7.91 -6.24 26.45
N GLY A 403 9.14 -5.82 26.15
CA GLY A 403 10.10 -5.35 27.16
C GLY A 403 9.61 -4.12 27.91
N GLN A 404 9.16 -3.09 27.18
CA GLN A 404 8.69 -1.83 27.76
C GLN A 404 7.42 -2.01 28.60
N LEU A 405 6.45 -2.81 28.13
CA LEU A 405 5.21 -3.04 28.88
C LEU A 405 5.42 -3.90 30.12
N LYS A 406 6.45 -4.74 30.14
CA LYS A 406 6.86 -5.45 31.35
C LYS A 406 7.33 -4.50 32.45
N GLU A 407 7.94 -3.35 32.12
CA GLU A 407 8.37 -2.35 33.10
C GLU A 407 7.21 -1.75 33.89
N ILE A 408 6.00 -1.72 33.28
CA ILE A 408 4.77 -1.29 33.95
C ILE A 408 3.92 -2.44 34.48
N GLY A 409 4.49 -3.67 34.53
CA GLY A 409 3.86 -4.85 35.12
C GLY A 409 2.87 -5.59 34.18
N ILE A 410 2.97 -5.43 32.86
CA ILE A 410 2.09 -6.07 31.87
C ILE A 410 2.83 -7.18 31.12
N VAL A 411 2.25 -8.37 31.04
CA VAL A 411 2.77 -9.49 30.27
C VAL A 411 2.18 -9.48 28.86
N VAL A 412 3.03 -9.40 27.85
CA VAL A 412 2.65 -9.48 26.43
C VAL A 412 3.07 -10.84 25.88
N ASN A 413 2.12 -11.62 25.38
CA ASN A 413 2.37 -12.89 24.70
C ASN A 413 2.34 -12.66 23.18
N ILE A 414 3.51 -12.68 22.54
CA ILE A 414 3.64 -12.46 21.10
C ILE A 414 3.11 -13.69 20.36
N SER A 415 2.20 -13.46 19.42
CA SER A 415 1.53 -14.48 18.61
C SER A 415 1.59 -14.11 17.13
N VAL A 416 2.52 -14.74 16.41
CA VAL A 416 2.69 -14.55 14.95
C VAL A 416 1.58 -15.28 14.23
N GLN A 417 0.86 -14.57 13.36
CA GLN A 417 -0.30 -15.07 12.62
C GLN A 417 -0.12 -14.84 11.12
N GLU A 418 -0.65 -15.75 10.32
CA GLU A 418 -0.77 -15.53 8.88
C GLU A 418 -1.68 -14.31 8.59
N PRO A 419 -1.32 -13.41 7.64
CA PRO A 419 -2.11 -12.20 7.33
C PRO A 419 -3.59 -12.49 7.01
N ALA A 420 -3.87 -13.60 6.31
CA ALA A 420 -5.24 -14.04 6.03
C ALA A 420 -6.00 -14.42 7.31
N ALA A 421 -5.33 -15.04 8.30
CA ALA A 421 -5.94 -15.40 9.58
C ALA A 421 -6.26 -14.15 10.41
N ILE A 422 -5.35 -13.15 10.42
CA ILE A 422 -5.60 -11.84 11.05
C ILE A 422 -6.86 -11.21 10.46
N THR A 423 -6.92 -11.08 9.13
CA THR A 423 -8.05 -10.47 8.42
C THR A 423 -9.36 -11.20 8.68
N ALA A 424 -9.36 -12.54 8.74
CA ALA A 424 -10.56 -13.34 8.96
C ALA A 424 -11.05 -13.36 10.41
N ASN A 425 -10.17 -13.16 11.39
CA ASN A 425 -10.47 -13.40 12.79
C ASN A 425 -10.59 -12.13 13.65
N THR A 426 -9.95 -11.03 13.25
CA THR A 426 -10.11 -9.74 13.95
C THR A 426 -11.56 -9.24 13.95
N PRO A 427 -12.35 -9.35 12.85
CA PRO A 427 -13.77 -8.98 12.87
C PRO A 427 -14.61 -9.79 13.86
N LYS A 428 -14.18 -11.03 14.17
CA LYS A 428 -14.84 -11.90 15.15
C LYS A 428 -14.45 -11.59 16.59
N GLY A 429 -13.51 -10.66 16.81
CA GLY A 429 -13.02 -10.28 18.15
C GLY A 429 -12.19 -11.38 18.85
N LEU A 430 -11.52 -12.25 18.10
CA LEU A 430 -10.76 -13.37 18.67
C LEU A 430 -9.41 -12.94 19.27
N HIS A 431 -8.84 -11.82 18.82
CA HIS A 431 -7.59 -11.24 19.34
C HIS A 431 -7.84 -10.47 20.65
N ASP A 432 -6.77 -10.28 21.44
CA ASP A 432 -6.75 -9.32 22.53
C ASP A 432 -6.21 -7.96 22.04
N ALA A 433 -5.03 -7.97 21.44
CA ALA A 433 -4.42 -6.79 20.81
C ALA A 433 -3.77 -7.18 19.48
N ILE A 434 -3.53 -6.18 18.63
CA ILE A 434 -2.92 -6.36 17.32
C ILE A 434 -1.84 -5.29 17.08
N LEU A 435 -0.66 -5.70 16.62
CA LEU A 435 0.33 -4.82 16.02
C LEU A 435 0.14 -4.88 14.51
N ASN A 436 -0.27 -3.77 13.92
CA ASN A 436 -0.62 -3.73 12.51
C ASN A 436 -0.29 -2.36 11.89
N MET A 437 -0.32 -2.31 10.57
CA MET A 437 -0.26 -1.09 9.78
C MET A 437 -1.55 -0.96 8.96
N TYR A 438 -2.05 0.25 8.81
CA TYR A 438 -3.16 0.56 7.94
C TYR A 438 -2.93 1.89 7.23
N GLY A 439 -3.05 1.91 5.92
CA GLY A 439 -2.76 3.06 5.08
C GLY A 439 -3.95 3.46 4.21
N TRP A 440 -4.13 4.77 4.07
CA TRP A 440 -5.10 5.37 3.16
C TRP A 440 -4.74 6.84 2.90
N SER A 441 -5.00 7.34 1.70
CA SER A 441 -4.65 8.70 1.27
C SER A 441 -5.66 9.80 1.67
N ASP A 442 -6.62 9.48 2.52
CA ASP A 442 -7.69 10.39 2.96
C ASP A 442 -7.90 10.26 4.47
N PRO A 443 -8.23 11.34 5.21
CA PRO A 443 -8.53 11.26 6.64
C PRO A 443 -9.73 10.35 6.96
N ASP A 444 -10.50 9.93 5.98
CA ASP A 444 -11.54 8.91 6.12
C ASP A 444 -11.00 7.54 6.57
N ILE A 445 -9.68 7.35 6.59
CA ILE A 445 -9.01 6.23 7.29
C ILE A 445 -9.52 6.08 8.72
N LEU A 446 -9.84 7.19 9.40
CA LEU A 446 -10.39 7.16 10.76
C LEU A 446 -11.79 6.56 10.80
N TYR A 447 -12.63 6.78 9.77
CA TYR A 447 -13.91 6.09 9.66
C TYR A 447 -13.72 4.59 9.42
N MET A 448 -12.75 4.22 8.57
CA MET A 448 -12.44 2.81 8.30
C MET A 448 -11.94 2.06 9.54
N LEU A 449 -11.29 2.76 10.47
CA LEU A 449 -10.76 2.19 11.70
C LEU A 449 -11.75 2.24 12.87
N PHE A 450 -12.63 3.26 12.95
CA PHE A 450 -13.46 3.56 14.11
C PHE A 450 -14.95 3.85 13.80
N GLY A 451 -15.34 3.91 12.53
CA GLY A 451 -16.74 4.07 12.14
C GLY A 451 -17.59 2.87 12.56
N LYS A 452 -18.87 3.11 12.78
CA LYS A 452 -19.82 2.05 13.17
C LYS A 452 -19.88 0.96 12.10
N GLY A 453 -19.67 -0.28 12.51
CA GLY A 453 -19.60 -1.44 11.62
C GLY A 453 -18.27 -1.57 10.86
N SER A 454 -17.35 -0.58 10.97
CA SER A 454 -16.01 -0.63 10.36
C SER A 454 -14.89 -0.90 11.36
N SER A 455 -15.13 -0.71 12.67
CA SER A 455 -14.14 -0.89 13.74
C SER A 455 -13.82 -2.37 14.03
N LEU A 456 -13.45 -3.10 12.97
CA LEU A 456 -13.29 -4.56 13.02
C LEU A 456 -12.00 -5.03 13.72
N ARG A 457 -11.07 -4.11 14.00
CA ARG A 457 -9.80 -4.40 14.68
C ARG A 457 -9.79 -3.91 16.11
N MET A 458 -10.34 -2.71 16.37
CA MET A 458 -10.38 -2.09 17.69
C MET A 458 -11.69 -2.36 18.43
N HIS A 459 -12.78 -2.69 17.74
CA HIS A 459 -14.11 -2.87 18.32
C HIS A 459 -14.52 -1.71 19.24
N TYR A 460 -14.22 -0.47 18.79
CA TYR A 460 -14.46 0.76 19.52
C TYR A 460 -15.36 1.68 18.68
N GLU A 461 -16.62 1.80 19.08
CA GLU A 461 -17.66 2.47 18.30
C GLU A 461 -18.53 3.41 19.16
N PRO A 462 -17.96 4.42 19.87
CA PRO A 462 -18.75 5.36 20.62
C PRO A 462 -19.56 6.26 19.68
N GLU A 463 -20.79 6.58 20.07
CA GLU A 463 -21.73 7.34 19.24
C GLU A 463 -21.18 8.73 18.86
N GLU A 464 -20.52 9.41 19.79
CA GLU A 464 -19.92 10.73 19.56
C GLU A 464 -18.88 10.69 18.42
N LEU A 465 -17.94 9.74 18.46
CA LEU A 465 -16.93 9.58 17.41
C LEU A 465 -17.58 9.20 16.08
N HIS A 466 -18.56 8.30 16.11
CA HIS A 466 -19.29 7.90 14.91
C HIS A 466 -19.98 9.10 14.25
N ASN A 467 -20.62 9.96 15.04
CA ASN A 467 -21.29 11.16 14.53
C ASN A 467 -20.30 12.16 13.92
N LEU A 468 -19.12 12.36 14.53
CA LEU A 468 -18.07 13.21 13.97
C LEU A 468 -17.56 12.65 12.63
N LEU A 469 -17.22 11.36 12.58
CA LEU A 469 -16.70 10.72 11.37
C LEU A 469 -17.75 10.69 10.24
N THR A 470 -19.02 10.43 10.56
CA THR A 470 -20.10 10.47 9.58
C THR A 470 -20.31 11.88 9.05
N LYS A 471 -20.33 12.89 9.94
CA LYS A 471 -20.44 14.30 9.54
C LYS A 471 -19.28 14.70 8.63
N ALA A 472 -18.04 14.30 8.94
CA ALA A 472 -16.88 14.58 8.10
C ALA A 472 -17.02 13.98 6.69
N ARG A 473 -17.57 12.76 6.56
CA ARG A 473 -17.84 12.12 5.26
C ARG A 473 -18.88 12.87 4.43
N GLN A 474 -19.84 13.52 5.09
CA GLN A 474 -20.96 14.22 4.45
C GLN A 474 -20.67 15.71 4.18
N THR A 475 -19.55 16.25 4.68
CA THR A 475 -19.17 17.65 4.53
C THR A 475 -18.34 17.84 3.27
N MET A 476 -18.89 18.57 2.28
CA MET A 476 -18.23 18.81 0.98
C MET A 476 -17.18 19.92 1.06
N ASP A 477 -17.37 20.92 1.92
CA ASP A 477 -16.36 21.95 2.14
C ASP A 477 -15.13 21.35 2.81
N THR A 478 -13.98 21.47 2.15
CA THR A 478 -12.74 20.84 2.58
C THR A 478 -12.24 21.37 3.91
N ASP A 479 -12.32 22.70 4.15
CA ASP A 479 -11.80 23.31 5.37
C ASP A 479 -12.69 22.95 6.57
N GLU A 480 -13.99 22.93 6.39
CA GLU A 480 -14.92 22.48 7.43
C GLU A 480 -14.73 20.99 7.71
N ARG A 481 -14.57 20.17 6.68
CA ARG A 481 -14.30 18.75 6.80
C ARG A 481 -13.03 18.48 7.61
N MET A 482 -11.94 19.21 7.36
CA MET A 482 -10.69 19.05 8.11
C MET A 482 -10.84 19.45 9.57
N LYS A 483 -11.62 20.49 9.90
CA LYS A 483 -11.93 20.86 11.29
C LYS A 483 -12.69 19.76 12.02
N ILE A 484 -13.61 19.08 11.35
CA ILE A 484 -14.34 17.95 11.96
C ILE A 484 -13.38 16.76 12.21
N TYR A 485 -12.46 16.47 11.28
CA TYR A 485 -11.44 15.45 11.52
C TYR A 485 -10.47 15.83 12.65
N GLU A 486 -10.14 17.12 12.83
CA GLU A 486 -9.36 17.55 14.00
C GLU A 486 -10.10 17.24 15.31
N GLN A 487 -11.41 17.47 15.40
CA GLN A 487 -12.22 17.10 16.58
C GLN A 487 -12.22 15.56 16.79
N ALA A 488 -12.36 14.78 15.73
CA ALA A 488 -12.30 13.33 15.82
C ALA A 488 -10.90 12.83 16.29
N GLN A 489 -9.83 13.48 15.84
CA GLN A 489 -8.48 13.19 16.30
C GLN A 489 -8.30 13.52 17.78
N GLN A 490 -8.77 14.69 18.24
CA GLN A 490 -8.75 15.07 19.67
C GLN A 490 -9.49 14.06 20.53
N PHE A 491 -10.68 13.61 20.08
CA PHE A 491 -11.43 12.55 20.76
C PHE A 491 -10.63 11.26 20.88
N LEU A 492 -9.98 10.82 19.80
CA LEU A 492 -9.17 9.59 19.79
C LEU A 492 -7.94 9.70 20.69
N VAL A 493 -7.31 10.86 20.78
CA VAL A 493 -6.20 11.12 21.71
C VAL A 493 -6.68 11.05 23.15
N GLU A 494 -7.85 11.60 23.47
CA GLU A 494 -8.40 11.56 24.83
C GLU A 494 -8.81 10.17 25.26
N GLU A 495 -9.46 9.42 24.39
CA GLU A 495 -10.00 8.09 24.69
C GLU A 495 -8.99 6.93 24.53
N SER A 496 -7.91 7.16 23.76
CA SER A 496 -6.82 6.21 23.52
C SER A 496 -7.27 4.77 23.20
N PRO A 497 -8.18 4.55 22.21
CA PRO A 497 -8.64 3.20 21.87
C PRO A 497 -7.58 2.35 21.18
N TRP A 498 -6.48 2.95 20.80
CA TRP A 498 -5.27 2.39 20.21
C TRP A 498 -4.06 3.25 20.59
N VAL A 499 -2.86 2.80 20.23
CA VAL A 499 -1.62 3.56 20.38
C VAL A 499 -0.95 3.69 19.02
N PRO A 500 -1.01 4.88 18.37
CA PRO A 500 -0.15 5.16 17.23
C PRO A 500 1.33 5.08 17.65
N LEU A 501 2.15 4.45 16.83
CA LEU A 501 3.55 4.21 17.15
C LEU A 501 4.48 5.06 16.29
N PHE A 502 4.35 4.93 14.96
CA PHE A 502 5.16 5.66 14.00
C PHE A 502 4.55 5.59 12.60
N VAL A 503 5.06 6.45 11.72
CA VAL A 503 4.91 6.36 10.26
C VAL A 503 6.26 6.01 9.66
N ARG A 504 6.30 5.01 8.76
CA ARG A 504 7.52 4.57 8.07
C ARG A 504 7.94 5.57 6.99
N GLU A 505 9.22 5.60 6.70
CA GLU A 505 9.75 6.17 5.46
C GLU A 505 9.91 5.05 4.42
N ASN A 506 9.30 5.25 3.25
CA ASN A 506 9.53 4.39 2.09
C ASN A 506 10.72 4.94 1.30
N VAL A 507 11.79 4.17 1.27
CA VAL A 507 13.05 4.57 0.63
C VAL A 507 13.19 3.86 -0.70
N THR A 508 13.49 4.62 -1.75
CA THR A 508 13.76 4.13 -3.11
C THR A 508 15.18 4.52 -3.50
N ALA A 509 15.95 3.55 -3.97
CA ALA A 509 17.27 3.80 -4.56
C ALA A 509 17.17 3.76 -6.09
N TYR A 510 17.89 4.65 -6.77
CA TYR A 510 17.93 4.65 -8.23
C TYR A 510 19.32 5.03 -8.76
N ARG A 511 19.60 4.63 -10.00
CA ARG A 511 20.88 4.85 -10.67
C ARG A 511 20.71 4.86 -12.20
N ASP A 512 21.67 5.46 -12.90
CA ASP A 512 21.78 5.44 -14.37
C ASP A 512 20.56 6.02 -15.11
N ILE A 513 19.76 6.84 -14.43
CA ILE A 513 18.57 7.53 -14.96
C ILE A 513 18.56 9.00 -14.54
N ASN A 514 17.86 9.83 -15.32
CA ASN A 514 17.55 11.23 -15.00
C ASN A 514 16.05 11.37 -14.78
N GLY A 515 15.62 12.46 -14.12
CA GLY A 515 14.21 12.85 -13.99
C GLY A 515 13.40 11.99 -13.00
N PHE A 516 14.06 11.18 -12.14
CA PHE A 516 13.37 10.42 -11.12
C PHE A 516 12.69 11.37 -10.12
N LYS A 517 11.40 11.13 -9.88
CA LYS A 517 10.58 11.80 -8.87
C LYS A 517 9.53 10.84 -8.34
N GLN A 518 9.15 10.98 -7.08
CA GLN A 518 8.00 10.31 -6.49
C GLN A 518 6.93 11.32 -6.07
N ASN A 519 5.68 10.92 -6.12
CA ASN A 519 4.58 11.70 -5.56
C ASN A 519 4.23 11.14 -4.17
N PRO A 520 4.46 11.91 -3.09
CA PRO A 520 4.25 11.42 -1.72
C PRO A 520 2.77 11.17 -1.38
N TYR A 521 1.84 11.81 -2.12
CA TYR A 521 0.39 11.71 -1.86
C TYR A 521 -0.30 10.64 -2.70
N SER A 522 0.28 10.18 -3.80
CA SER A 522 -0.17 8.98 -4.54
C SER A 522 0.73 7.78 -4.28
N GLN A 523 1.83 7.95 -3.54
CA GLN A 523 2.83 6.91 -3.24
C GLN A 523 3.38 6.23 -4.50
N SER A 524 3.52 7.01 -5.59
CA SER A 524 3.86 6.49 -6.90
C SER A 524 5.12 7.13 -7.48
N ILE A 525 5.86 6.35 -8.27
CA ILE A 525 6.93 6.85 -9.13
C ILE A 525 6.30 7.57 -10.32
N ILE A 526 6.82 8.76 -10.65
CA ILE A 526 6.43 9.55 -11.81
C ILE A 526 7.33 9.15 -12.98
N PHE A 527 6.83 8.28 -13.86
CA PHE A 527 7.62 7.74 -14.98
C PHE A 527 7.74 8.67 -16.18
N ASN A 528 6.93 9.72 -16.25
CA ASN A 528 6.86 10.63 -17.40
C ASN A 528 8.21 11.24 -17.77
N ASP A 529 8.96 11.71 -16.77
CA ASP A 529 10.19 12.48 -16.97
C ASP A 529 11.46 11.62 -16.91
N ILE A 530 11.32 10.30 -16.63
CA ILE A 530 12.46 9.39 -16.48
C ILE A 530 13.07 9.07 -17.85
N THR A 531 14.39 9.32 -17.96
CA THR A 531 15.20 9.02 -19.14
C THR A 531 16.51 8.34 -18.75
N SER A 532 17.17 7.66 -19.70
CA SER A 532 18.53 7.13 -19.48
C SER A 532 19.54 8.26 -19.29
N LYS A 533 20.53 8.06 -18.42
CA LYS A 533 21.73 8.93 -18.32
C LYS A 533 22.60 8.76 -19.52
#